data_296c93f4a1b8812456fce8593447c529
#
_entry.id   296c93f4a1b8812456fce8593447c529
#
_cell.length_a   1.000
_cell.length_b   1.000
_cell.length_c   1.000
_cell.angle_alpha   90.00
_cell.angle_beta   90.00
_cell.angle_gamma   90.00
#
_symmetry.space_group_name_H-M   'P 1'
#
loop_
_entity.id
_entity.type
_entity.pdbx_description
1 polymer ?
#
loop_
_entity_poly.entity_id
_entity_poly.type
_entity_poly.pdbx_seq_one_letter_code
_entity_poly.pdbx_strand_id
1 'polypeptide(L)'
;MKFLNLKVAAAVFALLLAGCDGWKHHLSSDGTSLASKFDPSERTLKIEGNDKPFVLFFYTSGCGACKAQVPALNELQASGDALIIGILGDGKGLEADAAVAREKGIKFPSVSGANSVKYFETIVGGIFGTPTSVIYDKNGKAVKKLIGLYPKSAFETQLKLMN
;
A
#
# COMPACT_ATOMS: atom_id res chain seq x y z
N MET A 1 -17.25 35.29 38.56
CA MET A 1 -16.88 35.07 37.14
C MET A 1 -15.58 34.22 37.04
N LYS A 2 -15.45 33.04 37.68
CA LYS A 2 -14.25 32.20 37.59
C LYS A 2 -14.52 30.71 37.31
N PHE A 3 -15.80 30.32 37.15
CA PHE A 3 -16.15 28.89 36.94
C PHE A 3 -16.41 28.49 35.47
N LEU A 4 -16.43 29.49 34.55
CA LEU A 4 -16.68 29.23 33.12
C LEU A 4 -15.41 28.72 32.39
N ASN A 5 -14.22 29.09 32.90
CA ASN A 5 -12.97 28.76 32.21
C ASN A 5 -12.50 27.31 32.41
N LEU A 6 -12.94 26.62 33.48
CA LEU A 6 -12.51 25.24 33.76
C LEU A 6 -13.18 24.22 32.85
N LYS A 7 -14.45 24.44 32.49
CA LYS A 7 -15.17 23.55 31.55
C LYS A 7 -14.71 23.72 30.10
N VAL A 8 -14.35 24.93 29.71
CA VAL A 8 -13.79 25.22 28.38
C VAL A 8 -12.38 24.64 28.26
N ALA A 9 -11.53 24.76 29.29
CA ALA A 9 -10.20 24.16 29.31
C ALA A 9 -10.22 22.63 29.25
N ALA A 10 -11.17 22.00 29.94
CA ALA A 10 -11.35 20.54 29.89
C ALA A 10 -11.82 20.06 28.52
N ALA A 11 -12.72 20.80 27.86
CA ALA A 11 -13.19 20.46 26.51
C ALA A 11 -12.09 20.62 25.44
N VAL A 12 -11.25 21.65 25.56
CA VAL A 12 -10.10 21.85 24.64
C VAL A 12 -9.03 20.79 24.87
N PHE A 13 -8.78 20.36 26.12
CA PHE A 13 -7.83 19.30 26.42
C PHE A 13 -8.31 17.93 25.94
N ALA A 14 -9.62 17.65 25.98
CA ALA A 14 -10.21 16.42 25.44
C ALA A 14 -10.12 16.33 23.90
N LEU A 15 -10.19 17.48 23.20
CA LEU A 15 -10.00 17.55 21.74
C LEU A 15 -8.56 17.32 21.29
N LEU A 16 -7.57 17.54 22.17
CA LEU A 16 -6.15 17.30 21.86
C LEU A 16 -5.72 15.83 22.03
N LEU A 17 -6.56 14.98 22.61
CA LEU A 17 -6.31 13.54 22.76
C LEU A 17 -6.92 12.67 21.66
N ALA A 18 -7.68 13.27 20.73
CA ALA A 18 -8.26 12.57 19.60
C ALA A 18 -7.34 12.66 18.38
N GLY A 19 -6.23 11.89 18.36
CA GLY A 19 -5.42 11.95 17.18
C GLY A 19 -4.08 11.22 17.17
N CYS A 20 -4.07 9.94 17.57
CA CYS A 20 -2.98 9.03 17.17
C CYS A 20 -3.55 7.60 17.02
N ASP A 21 -4.41 7.40 16.04
CA ASP A 21 -4.92 6.06 15.71
C ASP A 21 -3.91 5.22 14.90
N GLY A 22 -2.69 5.73 14.71
CA GLY A 22 -1.56 4.97 14.16
C GLY A 22 -1.64 4.73 12.65
N TRP A 23 -2.61 5.33 11.95
CA TRP A 23 -2.69 5.28 10.50
C TRP A 23 -1.62 6.16 9.84
N LYS A 24 -0.97 5.62 8.82
CA LYS A 24 -0.02 6.36 7.97
C LYS A 24 -0.66 6.63 6.62
N HIS A 25 -0.65 7.89 6.22
CA HIS A 25 -1.19 8.33 4.94
C HIS A 25 -0.09 8.35 3.86
N HIS A 26 -0.43 7.83 2.70
CA HIS A 26 0.44 7.71 1.54
C HIS A 26 -0.24 8.35 0.34
N LEU A 27 0.45 9.29 -0.31
CA LEU A 27 -0.04 9.91 -1.53
C LEU A 27 0.25 8.98 -2.72
N SER A 28 -0.79 8.64 -3.47
CA SER A 28 -0.67 7.89 -4.72
C SER A 28 -0.38 8.81 -5.90
N SER A 29 0.25 8.28 -6.93
CA SER A 29 0.61 9.02 -8.17
C SER A 29 -0.60 9.54 -8.96
N ASP A 30 -1.79 9.02 -8.70
CA ASP A 30 -3.06 9.54 -9.24
C ASP A 30 -3.67 10.68 -8.42
N GLY A 31 -2.99 11.12 -7.35
CA GLY A 31 -3.43 12.19 -6.45
C GLY A 31 -4.38 11.72 -5.34
N THR A 32 -4.73 10.43 -5.28
CA THR A 32 -5.54 9.88 -4.19
C THR A 32 -4.69 9.60 -2.95
N SER A 33 -5.33 9.49 -1.78
CA SER A 33 -4.67 9.11 -0.54
C SER A 33 -5.03 7.69 -0.16
N LEU A 34 -4.02 6.93 0.24
CA LEU A 34 -4.14 5.59 0.81
C LEU A 34 -3.68 5.65 2.26
N ALA A 35 -4.43 5.10 3.20
CA ALA A 35 -3.96 4.97 4.58
C ALA A 35 -3.69 3.51 4.93
N SER A 36 -2.64 3.28 5.70
CA SER A 36 -2.24 1.95 6.18
C SER A 36 -1.82 1.97 7.63
N LYS A 37 -1.96 0.82 8.30
CA LYS A 37 -1.55 0.61 9.69
C LYS A 37 -0.85 -0.72 9.83
N PHE A 38 0.38 -0.71 10.32
CA PHE A 38 1.13 -1.92 10.62
C PHE A 38 1.16 -2.19 12.11
N ASP A 39 0.81 -3.41 12.50
CA ASP A 39 0.97 -3.92 13.86
C ASP A 39 2.22 -4.81 13.90
N PRO A 40 3.29 -4.39 14.59
CA PRO A 40 4.52 -5.16 14.66
C PRO A 40 4.40 -6.42 15.55
N SER A 41 3.46 -6.44 16.51
CA SER A 41 3.26 -7.58 17.41
C SER A 41 2.60 -8.76 16.68
N GLU A 42 1.58 -8.48 15.89
CA GLU A 42 0.85 -9.46 15.06
C GLU A 42 1.47 -9.61 13.66
N ARG A 43 2.38 -8.72 13.28
CA ARG A 43 2.96 -8.61 11.93
C ARG A 43 1.90 -8.51 10.85
N THR A 44 0.85 -7.73 11.12
CA THR A 44 -0.25 -7.49 10.20
C THR A 44 -0.22 -6.08 9.64
N LEU A 45 -0.48 -5.95 8.34
CA LEU A 45 -0.63 -4.69 7.65
C LEU A 45 -2.10 -4.52 7.24
N LYS A 46 -2.73 -3.45 7.67
CA LYS A 46 -4.11 -3.11 7.26
C LYS A 46 -4.10 -1.92 6.32
N ILE A 47 -4.98 -1.96 5.34
CA ILE A 47 -5.28 -0.85 4.43
C ILE A 47 -6.66 -0.33 4.78
N GLU A 48 -6.79 0.98 4.97
CA GLU A 48 -8.05 1.60 5.35
C GLU A 48 -9.13 1.34 4.30
N GLY A 49 -10.31 0.92 4.75
CA GLY A 49 -11.44 0.62 3.87
C GLY A 49 -11.30 -0.65 3.02
N ASN A 50 -10.23 -1.45 3.22
CA ASN A 50 -10.07 -2.71 2.49
C ASN A 50 -10.35 -3.91 3.40
N ASP A 51 -11.29 -4.75 2.99
CA ASP A 51 -11.69 -6.01 3.64
C ASP A 51 -11.31 -7.27 2.84
N LYS A 52 -10.55 -7.09 1.76
CA LYS A 52 -10.12 -8.13 0.82
C LYS A 52 -8.63 -8.44 0.96
N PRO A 53 -8.15 -9.58 0.43
CA PRO A 53 -6.74 -9.80 0.18
C PRO A 53 -6.13 -8.65 -0.63
N PHE A 54 -4.84 -8.39 -0.48
CA PHE A 54 -4.18 -7.34 -1.25
C PHE A 54 -2.75 -7.71 -1.62
N VAL A 55 -2.22 -7.03 -2.63
CA VAL A 55 -0.85 -7.23 -3.13
C VAL A 55 -0.10 -5.91 -3.10
N LEU A 56 1.06 -5.89 -2.44
CA LEU A 56 2.05 -4.83 -2.60
C LEU A 56 2.97 -5.19 -3.76
N PHE A 57 2.96 -4.39 -4.80
CA PHE A 57 3.79 -4.58 -6.00
C PHE A 57 4.92 -3.56 -6.05
N PHE A 58 6.15 -4.01 -5.76
CA PHE A 58 7.35 -3.18 -5.79
C PHE A 58 7.96 -3.16 -7.18
N TYR A 59 8.17 -1.97 -7.72
CA TYR A 59 8.69 -1.76 -9.06
C TYR A 59 9.57 -0.51 -9.15
N THR A 60 10.31 -0.35 -10.26
CA THR A 60 11.10 0.83 -10.57
C THR A 60 10.79 1.34 -11.98
N SER A 61 11.14 2.59 -12.26
CA SER A 61 10.87 3.25 -13.54
C SER A 61 11.52 2.50 -14.72
N GLY A 62 12.78 2.08 -14.60
CA GLY A 62 13.54 1.38 -15.65
C GLY A 62 13.26 -0.13 -15.76
N CYS A 63 12.38 -0.71 -14.95
CA CYS A 63 12.18 -2.15 -14.88
C CYS A 63 11.24 -2.66 -16.00
N GLY A 64 11.80 -3.32 -17.01
CA GLY A 64 11.04 -3.94 -18.12
C GLY A 64 10.16 -5.12 -17.68
N ALA A 65 10.68 -6.00 -16.81
CA ALA A 65 9.92 -7.11 -16.24
C ALA A 65 8.75 -6.61 -15.37
N CYS A 66 8.91 -5.45 -14.70
CA CYS A 66 7.80 -4.83 -13.98
C CYS A 66 6.68 -4.40 -14.93
N LYS A 67 7.02 -3.80 -16.09
CA LYS A 67 6.04 -3.46 -17.13
C LYS A 67 5.30 -4.70 -17.63
N ALA A 68 6.00 -5.81 -17.81
CA ALA A 68 5.40 -7.08 -18.22
C ALA A 68 4.48 -7.71 -17.15
N GLN A 69 4.69 -7.41 -15.85
CA GLN A 69 3.83 -7.88 -14.75
C GLN A 69 2.50 -7.12 -14.66
N VAL A 70 2.47 -5.85 -15.07
CA VAL A 70 1.32 -4.96 -14.87
C VAL A 70 0.00 -5.47 -15.45
N PRO A 71 -0.08 -6.06 -16.68
CA PRO A 71 -1.34 -6.57 -17.21
C PRO A 71 -2.03 -7.57 -16.29
N ALA A 72 -1.27 -8.54 -15.76
CA ALA A 72 -1.80 -9.55 -14.83
C ALA A 72 -2.35 -8.92 -13.54
N LEU A 73 -1.66 -7.91 -13.00
CA LEU A 73 -2.09 -7.19 -11.80
C LEU A 73 -3.32 -6.30 -12.06
N ASN A 74 -3.39 -5.66 -13.23
CA ASN A 74 -4.57 -4.90 -13.64
C ASN A 74 -5.82 -5.79 -13.75
N GLU A 75 -5.68 -7.00 -14.27
CA GLU A 75 -6.79 -7.95 -14.37
C GLU A 75 -7.24 -8.41 -12.96
N LEU A 76 -6.31 -8.68 -12.03
CA LEU A 76 -6.63 -9.00 -10.63
C LEU A 76 -7.34 -7.84 -9.92
N GLN A 77 -6.90 -6.61 -10.13
CA GLN A 77 -7.58 -5.42 -9.63
C GLN A 77 -8.99 -5.30 -10.20
N ALA A 78 -9.16 -5.52 -11.50
CA ALA A 78 -10.44 -5.39 -12.19
C ALA A 78 -11.45 -6.48 -11.81
N SER A 79 -10.99 -7.70 -11.48
CA SER A 79 -11.86 -8.79 -10.99
C SER A 79 -12.42 -8.50 -9.58
N GLY A 80 -11.78 -7.61 -8.83
CA GLY A 80 -12.18 -7.28 -7.47
C GLY A 80 -11.81 -8.33 -6.42
N ASP A 81 -11.03 -9.35 -6.81
CA ASP A 81 -10.61 -10.43 -5.90
C ASP A 81 -9.53 -9.97 -4.91
N ALA A 82 -8.74 -8.97 -5.29
CA ALA A 82 -7.71 -8.37 -4.45
C ALA A 82 -7.51 -6.89 -4.76
N LEU A 83 -7.12 -6.11 -3.76
CA LEU A 83 -6.61 -4.75 -3.97
C LEU A 83 -5.14 -4.81 -4.36
N ILE A 84 -4.74 -4.13 -5.42
CA ILE A 84 -3.33 -4.00 -5.82
C ILE A 84 -2.83 -2.60 -5.45
N ILE A 85 -1.65 -2.52 -4.85
CA ILE A 85 -0.98 -1.26 -4.50
C ILE A 85 0.43 -1.31 -5.06
N GLY A 86 0.75 -0.42 -5.99
CA GLY A 86 2.09 -0.23 -6.51
C GLY A 86 2.97 0.56 -5.54
N ILE A 87 4.24 0.18 -5.43
CA ILE A 87 5.26 0.90 -4.68
C ILE A 87 6.43 1.19 -5.63
N LEU A 88 6.54 2.44 -6.07
CA LEU A 88 7.61 2.88 -6.98
C LEU A 88 8.86 3.26 -6.18
N GLY A 89 9.90 2.42 -6.25
CA GLY A 89 11.10 2.52 -5.42
C GLY A 89 12.04 3.68 -5.78
N ASP A 90 11.98 4.20 -7.01
CA ASP A 90 12.84 5.25 -7.54
C ASP A 90 12.07 6.53 -7.93
N GLY A 91 11.01 6.84 -7.19
CA GLY A 91 10.16 8.00 -7.42
C GLY A 91 10.91 9.34 -7.41
N LYS A 92 10.50 10.26 -8.27
CA LYS A 92 11.12 11.58 -8.48
C LYS A 92 10.15 12.75 -8.25
N GLY A 93 8.98 12.45 -7.76
CA GLY A 93 7.92 13.42 -7.49
C GLY A 93 6.64 13.13 -8.27
N LEU A 94 5.52 13.63 -7.76
CA LEU A 94 4.17 13.22 -8.14
C LEU A 94 3.92 13.21 -9.65
N GLU A 95 4.33 14.25 -10.37
CA GLU A 95 4.09 14.37 -11.82
C GLU A 95 4.92 13.33 -12.62
N ALA A 96 6.21 13.20 -12.29
CA ALA A 96 7.10 12.24 -12.93
C ALA A 96 6.65 10.80 -12.65
N ASP A 97 6.23 10.52 -11.41
CA ASP A 97 5.80 9.20 -10.96
C ASP A 97 4.46 8.81 -11.58
N ALA A 98 3.54 9.78 -11.76
CA ALA A 98 2.32 9.59 -12.53
C ALA A 98 2.60 9.28 -14.01
N ALA A 99 3.63 9.90 -14.61
CA ALA A 99 4.05 9.57 -15.97
C ALA A 99 4.59 8.14 -16.08
N VAL A 100 5.41 7.68 -15.12
CA VAL A 100 5.90 6.31 -15.02
C VAL A 100 4.74 5.31 -14.90
N ALA A 101 3.77 5.58 -14.03
CA ALA A 101 2.59 4.72 -13.86
C ALA A 101 1.78 4.59 -15.17
N ARG A 102 1.55 5.71 -15.88
CA ARG A 102 0.87 5.72 -17.19
C ARG A 102 1.65 4.96 -18.25
N GLU A 103 2.98 5.17 -18.35
CA GLU A 103 3.83 4.48 -19.32
C GLU A 103 3.81 2.96 -19.12
N LYS A 104 3.79 2.51 -17.87
CA LYS A 104 3.68 1.08 -17.55
C LYS A 104 2.26 0.53 -17.68
N GLY A 105 1.25 1.38 -17.88
CA GLY A 105 -0.15 0.98 -18.00
C GLY A 105 -0.78 0.59 -16.67
N ILE A 106 -0.29 1.10 -15.54
CA ILE A 106 -0.79 0.83 -14.19
C ILE A 106 -2.19 1.43 -14.03
N LYS A 107 -3.16 0.62 -13.57
CA LYS A 107 -4.56 0.99 -13.32
C LYS A 107 -4.97 0.81 -11.84
N PHE A 108 -4.02 0.76 -10.95
CA PHE A 108 -4.20 0.63 -9.50
C PHE A 108 -3.42 1.74 -8.79
N PRO A 109 -3.75 2.06 -7.51
CA PRO A 109 -3.02 3.05 -6.72
C PRO A 109 -1.52 2.77 -6.68
N SER A 110 -0.69 3.78 -6.87
CA SER A 110 0.76 3.64 -6.85
C SER A 110 1.41 4.72 -5.98
N VAL A 111 2.12 4.30 -4.96
CA VAL A 111 2.78 5.14 -3.96
C VAL A 111 4.27 5.26 -4.30
N SER A 112 4.84 6.47 -4.18
CA SER A 112 6.23 6.75 -4.58
C SER A 112 7.01 7.66 -3.60
N GLY A 113 6.34 8.27 -2.62
CA GLY A 113 7.01 9.12 -1.64
C GLY A 113 8.05 8.35 -0.83
N ALA A 114 9.28 8.87 -0.71
CA ALA A 114 10.43 8.19 -0.10
C ALA A 114 10.14 7.59 1.30
N ASN A 115 9.42 8.33 2.15
CA ASN A 115 9.03 7.83 3.48
C ASN A 115 8.03 6.67 3.40
N SER A 116 7.11 6.72 2.45
CA SER A 116 6.13 5.66 2.21
C SER A 116 6.78 4.41 1.63
N VAL A 117 7.67 4.57 0.66
CA VAL A 117 8.46 3.47 0.08
C VAL A 117 9.26 2.77 1.17
N LYS A 118 10.05 3.52 1.95
CA LYS A 118 10.84 2.99 3.06
C LYS A 118 9.98 2.25 4.11
N TYR A 119 8.80 2.79 4.40
CA TYR A 119 7.85 2.15 5.32
C TYR A 119 7.41 0.78 4.81
N PHE A 120 6.93 0.69 3.56
CA PHE A 120 6.50 -0.58 2.98
C PHE A 120 7.65 -1.58 2.80
N GLU A 121 8.83 -1.13 2.37
CA GLU A 121 10.03 -1.97 2.27
C GLU A 121 10.42 -2.57 3.62
N THR A 122 10.36 -1.78 4.69
CA THR A 122 10.68 -2.24 6.05
C THR A 122 9.70 -3.33 6.50
N ILE A 123 8.40 -3.13 6.28
CA ILE A 123 7.34 -4.08 6.67
C ILE A 123 7.52 -5.43 5.97
N VAL A 124 7.91 -5.43 4.70
CA VAL A 124 8.08 -6.68 3.92
C VAL A 124 9.46 -7.32 4.10
N GLY A 125 10.32 -6.77 4.96
CA GLY A 125 11.65 -7.31 5.24
C GLY A 125 12.68 -7.02 4.13
N GLY A 126 12.55 -5.88 3.47
CA GLY A 126 13.43 -5.42 2.40
C GLY A 126 13.03 -5.92 1.00
N ILE A 127 13.49 -5.17 -0.02
CA ILE A 127 13.31 -5.50 -1.43
C ILE A 127 14.70 -5.68 -2.06
N PHE A 128 14.97 -6.89 -2.55
CA PHE A 128 16.27 -7.26 -3.12
C PHE A 128 16.30 -7.20 -4.66
N GLY A 129 15.15 -6.92 -5.27
CA GLY A 129 15.01 -6.81 -6.72
C GLY A 129 13.57 -6.53 -7.14
N THR A 130 13.38 -6.05 -8.36
CA THR A 130 12.06 -5.76 -8.94
C THR A 130 11.87 -6.52 -10.25
N PRO A 131 10.64 -6.96 -10.54
CA PRO A 131 9.44 -6.84 -9.71
C PRO A 131 9.46 -7.74 -8.48
N THR A 132 8.90 -7.26 -7.37
CA THR A 132 8.59 -8.09 -6.20
C THR A 132 7.13 -7.85 -5.82
N SER A 133 6.38 -8.93 -5.64
CA SER A 133 4.98 -8.86 -5.18
C SER A 133 4.84 -9.56 -3.83
N VAL A 134 4.23 -8.90 -2.85
CA VAL A 134 3.93 -9.50 -1.55
C VAL A 134 2.41 -9.57 -1.40
N ILE A 135 1.91 -10.79 -1.24
CA ILE A 135 0.48 -11.09 -1.15
C ILE A 135 0.09 -11.17 0.32
N TYR A 136 -0.97 -10.47 0.68
CA TYR A 136 -1.55 -10.41 2.01
C TYR A 136 -2.96 -10.99 2.01
N ASP A 137 -3.31 -11.70 3.06
CA ASP A 137 -4.70 -12.13 3.29
C ASP A 137 -5.58 -10.95 3.76
N LYS A 138 -6.89 -11.19 3.88
CA LYS A 138 -7.87 -10.19 4.37
C LYS A 138 -7.62 -9.73 5.81
N ASN A 139 -6.86 -10.49 6.59
CA ASN A 139 -6.49 -10.14 7.97
C ASN A 139 -5.21 -9.29 8.02
N GLY A 140 -4.55 -9.08 6.87
CA GLY A 140 -3.32 -8.30 6.75
C GLY A 140 -2.05 -9.11 7.05
N LYS A 141 -2.10 -10.44 7.05
CA LYS A 141 -0.89 -11.29 7.15
C LYS A 141 -0.28 -11.52 5.79
N ALA A 142 1.04 -11.32 5.68
CA ALA A 142 1.78 -11.66 4.47
C ALA A 142 1.83 -13.18 4.31
N VAL A 143 1.29 -13.70 3.20
CA VAL A 143 1.20 -15.14 2.92
C VAL A 143 2.22 -15.60 1.90
N LYS A 144 2.61 -14.72 0.96
CA LYS A 144 3.59 -15.07 -0.07
C LYS A 144 4.37 -13.85 -0.55
N LYS A 145 5.67 -14.02 -0.77
CA LYS A 145 6.54 -13.08 -1.47
C LYS A 145 7.01 -13.71 -2.77
N LEU A 146 6.69 -13.09 -3.90
CA LEU A 146 7.06 -13.49 -5.25
C LEU A 146 8.12 -12.50 -5.77
N ILE A 147 9.32 -13.00 -6.10
CA ILE A 147 10.42 -12.19 -6.61
C ILE A 147 10.61 -12.53 -8.09
N GLY A 148 10.46 -11.55 -8.97
CA GLY A 148 10.49 -11.73 -10.42
C GLY A 148 9.10 -11.69 -11.06
N LEU A 149 9.06 -12.01 -12.35
CA LEU A 149 7.85 -12.04 -13.16
C LEU A 149 7.08 -13.35 -12.96
N TYR A 150 5.80 -13.25 -12.64
CA TYR A 150 4.92 -14.41 -12.43
C TYR A 150 3.63 -14.28 -13.28
N PRO A 151 3.09 -15.40 -13.79
CA PRO A 151 1.81 -15.40 -14.47
C PRO A 151 0.67 -15.09 -13.49
N LYS A 152 -0.46 -14.57 -13.99
CA LYS A 152 -1.67 -14.27 -13.22
C LYS A 152 -2.12 -15.47 -12.36
N SER A 153 -2.04 -16.70 -12.91
CA SER A 153 -2.43 -17.92 -12.23
C SER A 153 -1.66 -18.18 -10.93
N ALA A 154 -0.41 -17.69 -10.81
CA ALA A 154 0.35 -17.82 -9.57
C ALA A 154 -0.27 -16.98 -8.44
N PHE A 155 -0.77 -15.78 -8.76
CA PHE A 155 -1.50 -14.94 -7.81
C PHE A 155 -2.86 -15.55 -7.47
N GLU A 156 -3.64 -15.95 -8.47
CA GLU A 156 -4.96 -16.57 -8.29
C GLU A 156 -4.90 -17.82 -7.40
N THR A 157 -3.84 -18.64 -7.56
CA THR A 157 -3.63 -19.81 -6.72
C THR A 157 -3.45 -19.40 -5.25
N GLN A 158 -2.64 -18.38 -4.97
CA GLN A 158 -2.46 -17.90 -3.60
C GLN A 158 -3.76 -17.30 -3.03
N LEU A 159 -4.49 -16.51 -3.83
CA LEU A 159 -5.76 -15.89 -3.41
C LEU A 159 -6.83 -16.97 -3.10
N LYS A 160 -6.91 -18.03 -3.89
CA LYS A 160 -7.85 -19.17 -3.65
C LYS A 160 -7.54 -19.94 -2.36
N LEU A 161 -6.27 -20.05 -1.97
CA LEU A 161 -5.86 -20.74 -0.74
C LEU A 161 -6.22 -19.94 0.54
N MET A 162 -6.63 -18.68 0.41
CA MET A 162 -6.96 -17.78 1.51
C MET A 162 -8.47 -17.55 1.71
N ASN A 163 -9.29 -18.07 0.82
CA ASN A 163 -10.77 -18.05 0.91
C ASN A 163 -11.29 -19.40 1.53
#